data_d1654ff46d63c57702ead2e72b0a2e76
#
_entry.id   d1654ff46d63c57702ead2e72b0a2e76
#
_cell.length_a   1.000
_cell.length_b   1.000
_cell.length_c   1.000
_cell.angle_alpha   90.00
_cell.angle_beta   90.00
_cell.angle_gamma   90.00
#
_symmetry.space_group_name_H-M   'P 1'
#
loop_
_entity.id
_entity.type
_entity.pdbx_description
1 polymer ?
#
loop_
_entity_poly.entity_id
_entity_poly.type
_entity_poly.pdbx_seq_one_letter_code
_entity_poly.pdbx_strand_id
1 'polypeptide(L)'
;MATGNLKVKATSKHEVWLFWHDVSRHYIPGALRNNKDAPILMMSPFQINWQVKVYFALRREMVRLGLGPFQCPHNINSGLHAVLTAQSMCNKIGVFGLSYDEKHASQGGHFGNKQHVMSKKHDWGFDTLILRILHLSKQSGLCT
;
A
#
# COMPACT_ATOMS: atom_id res chain seq x y z
N MET A 1 -25.11 -10.06 -7.19
CA MET A 1 -23.98 -9.27 -6.62
C MET A 1 -23.52 -9.99 -5.36
N ALA A 2 -22.31 -10.54 -5.35
CA ALA A 2 -21.79 -11.19 -4.15
C ALA A 2 -21.51 -10.10 -3.10
N THR A 3 -22.30 -10.05 -2.05
CA THR A 3 -21.99 -9.26 -0.87
C THR A 3 -20.77 -9.87 -0.22
N GLY A 4 -19.59 -9.33 -0.53
CA GLY A 4 -18.34 -9.79 0.05
C GLY A 4 -18.42 -9.68 1.58
N ASN A 5 -18.58 -10.80 2.24
CA ASN A 5 -18.50 -10.86 3.70
C ASN A 5 -17.02 -10.75 4.08
N LEU A 6 -16.61 -9.57 4.50
CA LEU A 6 -15.31 -9.40 5.14
C LEU A 6 -15.36 -10.17 6.47
N LYS A 7 -14.70 -11.34 6.50
CA LYS A 7 -14.66 -12.19 7.70
C LYS A 7 -13.61 -11.74 8.72
N VAL A 8 -12.78 -10.76 8.35
CA VAL A 8 -11.73 -10.24 9.22
C VAL A 8 -12.37 -9.35 10.29
N LYS A 9 -12.01 -9.58 11.54
CA LYS A 9 -12.39 -8.75 12.68
C LYS A 9 -11.19 -7.96 13.16
N ALA A 10 -11.43 -6.76 13.65
CA ALA A 10 -10.41 -5.99 14.36
C ALA A 10 -9.94 -6.79 15.59
N THR A 11 -8.65 -6.84 15.80
CA THR A 11 -8.03 -7.53 16.94
C THR A 11 -7.82 -6.57 18.12
N SER A 12 -7.92 -5.27 17.87
CA SER A 12 -7.70 -4.21 18.83
C SER A 12 -8.56 -2.98 18.53
N LYS A 13 -8.98 -2.27 19.59
CA LYS A 13 -9.65 -0.96 19.47
C LYS A 13 -8.76 0.15 18.89
N HIS A 14 -7.47 -0.11 18.75
CA HIS A 14 -6.51 0.82 18.16
C HIS A 14 -6.29 0.59 16.65
N GLU A 15 -6.94 -0.41 16.08
CA GLU A 15 -6.88 -0.63 14.65
C GLU A 15 -7.73 0.39 13.90
N VAL A 16 -7.19 0.88 12.78
CA VAL A 16 -7.91 1.73 11.84
C VAL A 16 -7.99 1.00 10.51
N TRP A 17 -9.20 0.90 9.99
CA TRP A 17 -9.44 0.26 8.70
C TRP A 17 -9.50 1.31 7.61
N LEU A 18 -8.55 1.24 6.67
CA LEU A 18 -8.46 2.18 5.56
C LEU A 18 -8.94 1.53 4.26
N PHE A 19 -9.97 2.10 3.66
CA PHE A 19 -10.48 1.72 2.35
C PHE A 19 -10.10 2.78 1.33
N TRP A 20 -9.40 2.39 0.26
CA TRP A 20 -8.91 3.35 -0.73
C TRP A 20 -9.38 3.09 -2.18
N HIS A 21 -9.88 1.90 -2.49
CA HIS A 21 -10.25 1.51 -3.85
C HIS A 21 -11.75 1.28 -4.00
N ASP A 22 -12.31 1.60 -5.16
CA ASP A 22 -13.76 1.43 -5.42
C ASP A 22 -14.24 0.01 -5.16
N VAL A 23 -13.43 -1.01 -5.51
CA VAL A 23 -13.76 -2.41 -5.24
C VAL A 23 -13.87 -2.68 -3.73
N SER A 24 -13.08 -2.01 -2.90
CA SER A 24 -13.12 -2.19 -1.44
C SER A 24 -14.37 -1.61 -0.79
N ARG A 25 -15.07 -0.69 -1.43
CA ARG A 25 -16.33 -0.12 -0.93
C ARG A 25 -17.40 -1.18 -0.66
N HIS A 26 -17.42 -2.26 -1.43
CA HIS A 26 -18.36 -3.36 -1.23
C HIS A 26 -18.20 -4.08 0.11
N TYR A 27 -17.02 -3.96 0.74
CA TYR A 27 -16.73 -4.56 2.04
C TYR A 27 -17.10 -3.67 3.22
N ILE A 28 -17.31 -2.36 3.02
CA ILE A 28 -17.58 -1.41 4.10
C ILE A 28 -18.80 -1.79 4.95
N PRO A 29 -19.96 -2.18 4.38
CA PRO A 29 -21.10 -2.56 5.20
C PRO A 29 -20.82 -3.78 6.08
N GLY A 30 -20.03 -4.74 5.58
CA GLY A 30 -19.57 -5.88 6.37
C GLY A 30 -18.59 -5.50 7.47
N ALA A 31 -17.64 -4.63 7.16
CA ALA A 31 -16.67 -4.11 8.12
C ALA A 31 -17.35 -3.35 9.26
N LEU A 32 -18.30 -2.47 8.97
CA LEU A 32 -19.06 -1.72 9.97
C LEU A 32 -19.89 -2.64 10.89
N ARG A 33 -20.51 -3.68 10.34
CA ARG A 33 -21.28 -4.62 11.17
C ARG A 33 -20.40 -5.43 12.12
N ASN A 34 -19.23 -5.83 11.63
CA ASN A 34 -18.36 -6.76 12.36
C ASN A 34 -17.37 -6.07 13.29
N ASN A 35 -17.14 -4.77 13.13
CA ASN A 35 -16.12 -4.00 13.82
C ASN A 35 -16.69 -2.65 14.27
N LYS A 36 -17.68 -2.69 15.16
CA LYS A 36 -18.44 -1.51 15.59
C LYS A 36 -17.56 -0.45 16.25
N ASP A 37 -16.49 -0.88 16.89
CA ASP A 37 -15.59 -0.02 17.68
C ASP A 37 -14.31 0.38 16.92
N ALA A 38 -14.08 -0.19 15.74
CA ALA A 38 -12.91 0.15 14.94
C ALA A 38 -13.21 1.34 14.00
N PRO A 39 -12.40 2.41 14.02
CA PRO A 39 -12.53 3.51 13.08
C PRO A 39 -12.38 3.03 11.65
N ILE A 40 -13.31 3.39 10.79
CA ILE A 40 -13.28 3.10 9.36
C ILE A 40 -13.06 4.41 8.62
N LEU A 41 -11.94 4.51 7.92
CA LEU A 41 -11.59 5.65 7.10
C LEU A 41 -11.67 5.27 5.62
N MET A 42 -12.12 6.21 4.81
CA MET A 42 -12.15 6.06 3.36
C MET A 42 -11.31 7.17 2.73
N MET A 43 -10.35 6.79 1.90
CA MET A 43 -9.57 7.76 1.16
C MET A 43 -10.44 8.44 0.11
N SER A 44 -10.32 9.74 0.00
CA SER A 44 -10.98 10.47 -1.07
C SER A 44 -10.34 10.14 -2.43
N PRO A 45 -11.11 10.14 -3.51
CA PRO A 45 -10.56 9.98 -4.86
C PRO A 45 -9.51 11.05 -5.18
N PHE A 46 -9.65 12.24 -4.62
CA PHE A 46 -8.66 13.32 -4.77
C PHE A 46 -7.29 12.92 -4.19
N GLN A 47 -7.27 12.36 -2.98
CA GLN A 47 -6.04 11.90 -2.32
C GLN A 47 -5.36 10.79 -3.12
N ILE A 48 -6.13 9.83 -3.60
CA ILE A 48 -5.62 8.72 -4.43
C ILE A 48 -5.01 9.26 -5.72
N ASN A 49 -5.74 10.12 -6.44
CA ASN A 49 -5.27 10.73 -7.68
C ASN A 49 -4.02 11.58 -7.47
N TRP A 50 -3.91 12.29 -6.35
CA TRP A 50 -2.72 13.05 -6.00
C TRP A 50 -1.51 12.11 -5.82
N GLN A 51 -1.64 11.03 -5.05
CA GLN A 51 -0.57 10.04 -4.87
C GLN A 51 -0.12 9.45 -6.20
N VAL A 52 -1.06 9.11 -7.08
CA VAL A 52 -0.75 8.59 -8.43
C VAL A 52 0.02 9.61 -9.25
N LYS A 53 -0.41 10.88 -9.27
CA LYS A 53 0.29 11.95 -9.99
C LYS A 53 1.71 12.15 -9.48
N VAL A 54 1.92 12.19 -8.18
CA VAL A 54 3.23 12.36 -7.55
C VAL A 54 4.13 11.15 -7.86
N TYR A 55 3.61 9.94 -7.75
CA TYR A 55 4.32 8.72 -8.07
C TYR A 55 4.88 8.73 -9.50
N PHE A 56 4.04 9.02 -10.49
CA PHE A 56 4.49 9.06 -11.88
C PHE A 56 5.39 10.26 -12.20
N ALA A 57 5.22 11.38 -11.51
CA ALA A 57 6.14 12.52 -11.64
C ALA A 57 7.53 12.15 -11.12
N LEU A 58 7.61 11.58 -9.92
CA LEU A 58 8.87 11.11 -9.34
C LEU A 58 9.54 10.06 -10.22
N ARG A 59 8.77 9.10 -10.73
CA ARG A 59 9.29 8.09 -11.65
C ARG A 59 9.95 8.71 -12.89
N ARG A 60 9.32 9.70 -13.52
CA ARG A 60 9.91 10.40 -14.68
C ARG A 60 11.22 11.09 -14.31
N GLU A 61 11.27 11.76 -13.16
CA GLU A 61 12.50 12.42 -12.69
C GLU A 61 13.62 11.41 -12.42
N MET A 62 13.32 10.27 -11.81
CA MET A 62 14.33 9.23 -11.58
C MET A 62 14.88 8.67 -12.89
N VAL A 63 14.02 8.44 -13.90
CA VAL A 63 14.47 8.04 -15.25
C VAL A 63 15.35 9.12 -15.87
N ARG A 64 14.97 10.40 -15.75
CA ARG A 64 15.76 11.53 -16.27
C ARG A 64 17.13 11.61 -15.61
N LEU A 65 17.26 11.19 -14.36
CA LEU A 65 18.53 11.12 -13.61
C LEU A 65 19.33 9.85 -13.92
N GLY A 66 18.90 9.02 -14.86
CA GLY A 66 19.61 7.81 -15.27
C GLY A 66 19.34 6.60 -14.36
N LEU A 67 18.36 6.68 -13.46
CA LEU A 67 17.92 5.55 -12.66
C LEU A 67 16.88 4.73 -13.42
N GLY A 68 16.94 3.44 -13.27
CA GLY A 68 16.06 2.51 -14.01
C GLY A 68 16.87 1.53 -14.83
N PRO A 69 16.25 0.77 -15.72
CA PRO A 69 14.87 0.90 -16.18
C PRO A 69 13.82 0.51 -15.14
N PHE A 70 12.70 1.23 -15.12
CA PHE A 70 11.53 0.89 -14.30
C PHE A 70 10.44 0.27 -15.16
N GLN A 71 9.69 -0.68 -14.58
CA GLN A 71 8.53 -1.24 -15.25
C GLN A 71 7.46 -0.16 -15.46
N CYS A 72 6.55 -0.38 -16.41
CA CYS A 72 5.42 0.52 -16.61
C CYS A 72 4.22 -0.01 -15.81
N PRO A 73 3.99 0.46 -14.57
CA PRO A 73 2.93 -0.07 -13.74
C PRO A 73 1.58 0.47 -14.20
N HIS A 74 0.55 -0.33 -14.03
CA HIS A 74 -0.82 0.13 -14.19
C HIS A 74 -1.32 0.86 -12.92
N ASN A 75 -0.85 0.42 -11.75
CA ASN A 75 -1.30 0.94 -10.46
C ASN A 75 -0.14 0.97 -9.46
N ILE A 76 -0.21 1.92 -8.53
CA ILE A 76 0.63 1.90 -7.33
C ILE A 76 0.24 0.69 -6.48
N ASN A 77 1.23 0.09 -5.84
CA ASN A 77 1.02 -1.00 -4.89
C ASN A 77 0.17 -0.53 -3.70
N SER A 78 -0.72 -1.39 -3.24
CA SER A 78 -1.60 -1.14 -2.08
C SER A 78 -0.83 -0.78 -0.81
N GLY A 79 0.26 -1.49 -0.55
CA GLY A 79 1.12 -1.24 0.61
C GLY A 79 1.77 0.14 0.53
N LEU A 80 2.23 0.56 -0.64
CA LEU A 80 2.80 1.89 -0.83
C LEU A 80 1.73 2.98 -0.65
N HIS A 81 0.51 2.78 -1.16
CA HIS A 81 -0.62 3.69 -0.88
C HIS A 81 -0.85 3.86 0.62
N ALA A 82 -0.84 2.75 1.37
CA ALA A 82 -1.02 2.78 2.82
C ALA A 82 0.09 3.56 3.52
N VAL A 83 1.36 3.33 3.14
CA VAL A 83 2.51 4.05 3.70
C VAL A 83 2.43 5.55 3.42
N LEU A 84 2.17 5.94 2.17
CA LEU A 84 2.04 7.36 1.78
C LEU A 84 0.88 8.05 2.51
N THR A 85 -0.22 7.33 2.75
CA THR A 85 -1.34 7.84 3.53
C THR A 85 -0.98 7.99 4.99
N ALA A 86 -0.35 6.98 5.58
CA ALA A 86 0.07 7.04 6.97
C ALA A 86 1.05 8.21 7.22
N GLN A 87 1.95 8.48 6.27
CA GLN A 87 2.86 9.63 6.36
C GLN A 87 2.16 10.99 6.39
N SER A 88 1.02 11.11 5.71
CA SER A 88 0.24 12.36 5.75
C SER A 88 -0.53 12.56 7.07
N MET A 89 -0.64 11.51 7.89
CA MET A 89 -1.45 11.50 9.10
C MET A 89 -0.63 11.33 10.38
N CYS A 90 0.56 10.74 10.29
CA CYS A 90 1.35 10.33 11.45
C CYS A 90 2.75 10.96 11.43
N ASN A 91 3.22 11.41 12.59
CA ASN A 91 4.56 11.96 12.74
C ASN A 91 5.67 10.89 12.67
N LYS A 92 5.33 9.66 13.01
CA LYS A 92 6.24 8.51 12.93
C LYS A 92 5.47 7.30 12.43
N ILE A 93 6.04 6.57 11.49
CA ILE A 93 5.51 5.32 10.99
C ILE A 93 6.57 4.23 11.03
N GLY A 94 6.14 3.02 11.40
CA GLY A 94 6.93 1.81 11.24
C GLY A 94 6.25 0.92 10.21
N VAL A 95 7.02 0.43 9.22
CA VAL A 95 6.52 -0.42 8.15
C VAL A 95 7.05 -1.83 8.36
N PHE A 96 6.14 -2.79 8.49
CA PHE A 96 6.44 -4.19 8.73
C PHE A 96 5.76 -5.06 7.68
N GLY A 97 6.40 -6.15 7.28
CA GLY A 97 5.81 -7.14 6.37
C GLY A 97 5.72 -6.70 4.91
N LEU A 98 6.35 -5.59 4.54
CA LEU A 98 6.56 -5.18 3.17
C LEU A 98 8.00 -5.50 2.77
N SER A 99 8.27 -6.76 2.45
CA SER A 99 9.56 -7.16 1.90
C SER A 99 9.51 -7.03 0.38
N TYR A 100 10.34 -6.16 -0.14
CA TYR A 100 10.55 -5.98 -1.58
C TYR A 100 11.91 -6.53 -2.02
N ASP A 101 12.49 -7.43 -1.24
CA ASP A 101 13.70 -8.14 -1.66
C ASP A 101 13.31 -9.16 -2.74
N GLU A 102 13.99 -9.15 -3.88
CA GLU A 102 13.75 -10.09 -4.99
C GLU A 102 13.84 -11.54 -4.54
N LYS A 103 14.72 -11.86 -3.60
CA LYS A 103 14.86 -13.21 -3.03
C LYS A 103 13.63 -13.63 -2.24
N HIS A 104 12.96 -12.71 -1.56
CA HIS A 104 11.77 -12.99 -0.75
C HIS A 104 10.47 -12.75 -1.52
N ALA A 105 10.47 -11.86 -2.50
CA ALA A 105 9.33 -11.63 -3.39
C ALA A 105 8.96 -12.86 -4.22
N SER A 106 9.93 -13.71 -4.54
CA SER A 106 9.69 -15.00 -5.22
C SER A 106 9.04 -16.06 -4.33
N GLN A 107 9.02 -15.87 -3.00
CA GLN A 107 8.54 -16.85 -2.03
C GLN A 107 7.09 -16.66 -1.56
N GLY A 108 6.40 -15.66 -2.01
CA GLY A 108 4.99 -15.49 -1.72
C GLY A 108 4.59 -14.06 -1.36
N GLY A 109 3.87 -13.43 -2.26
CA GLY A 109 3.58 -12.02 -2.18
C GLY A 109 2.58 -11.59 -1.11
N HIS A 110 1.76 -12.45 -0.58
CA HIS A 110 0.77 -12.09 0.44
C HIS A 110 0.81 -13.06 1.60
N PHE A 111 0.63 -12.52 2.80
CA PHE A 111 0.57 -13.28 4.03
C PHE A 111 -0.41 -14.46 3.90
N GLY A 112 0.09 -15.65 4.00
CA GLY A 112 -0.71 -16.88 3.90
C GLY A 112 -0.97 -17.42 2.49
N ASN A 113 -0.50 -16.77 1.42
CA ASN A 113 -0.67 -17.28 0.06
C ASN A 113 0.68 -17.59 -0.60
N LYS A 114 1.09 -18.84 -0.56
CA LYS A 114 2.35 -19.35 -1.11
C LYS A 114 2.45 -19.32 -2.64
N GLN A 115 1.35 -19.03 -3.34
CA GLN A 115 1.27 -19.08 -4.81
C GLN A 115 1.16 -17.70 -5.48
N HIS A 116 1.33 -16.63 -4.72
CA HIS A 116 1.17 -15.30 -5.30
C HIS A 116 2.40 -14.91 -6.13
N VAL A 117 2.26 -15.01 -7.43
CA VAL A 117 3.26 -14.50 -8.38
C VAL A 117 3.22 -12.96 -8.34
N MET A 118 4.40 -12.32 -8.31
CA MET A 118 4.51 -10.87 -8.39
C MET A 118 3.73 -10.35 -9.60
N SER A 119 2.75 -9.51 -9.33
CA SER A 119 1.93 -8.94 -10.39
C SER A 119 2.76 -7.97 -11.24
N LYS A 120 2.76 -8.18 -12.56
CA LYS A 120 3.33 -7.23 -13.53
C LYS A 120 2.59 -5.87 -13.56
N LYS A 121 1.50 -5.72 -12.80
CA LYS A 121 0.74 -4.47 -12.67
C LYS A 121 1.43 -3.43 -11.78
N HIS A 122 2.45 -3.83 -11.02
CA HIS A 122 3.19 -2.98 -10.10
C HIS A 122 4.66 -2.90 -10.51
N ASP A 123 5.28 -1.78 -10.25
CA ASP A 123 6.73 -1.62 -10.37
C ASP A 123 7.38 -1.82 -8.99
N TRP A 124 7.68 -3.06 -8.67
CA TRP A 124 8.25 -3.43 -7.38
C TRP A 124 9.60 -2.78 -7.12
N GLY A 125 10.41 -2.60 -8.17
CA GLY A 125 11.71 -1.92 -8.07
C GLY A 125 11.56 -0.45 -7.70
N PHE A 126 10.66 0.24 -8.37
CA PHE A 126 10.40 1.64 -8.08
C PHE A 126 9.71 1.84 -6.72
N ASP A 127 8.74 0.98 -6.37
CA ASP A 127 8.08 0.99 -5.07
C ASP A 127 9.11 0.82 -3.94
N THR A 128 10.07 -0.10 -4.09
CA THR A 128 11.17 -0.31 -3.16
C THR A 128 12.06 0.94 -3.04
N LEU A 129 12.38 1.57 -4.17
CA LEU A 129 13.19 2.79 -4.17
C LEU A 129 12.50 3.91 -3.38
N ILE A 130 11.20 4.11 -3.56
CA ILE A 130 10.43 5.10 -2.80
C ILE A 130 10.52 4.80 -1.30
N LEU A 131 10.28 3.56 -0.89
CA LEU A 131 10.36 3.19 0.54
C LEU A 131 11.75 3.42 1.12
N ARG A 132 12.81 3.12 0.35
CA ARG A 132 14.20 3.41 0.78
C ARG A 132 14.46 4.90 0.92
N ILE A 133 13.98 5.73 -0.01
CA ILE A 133 14.08 7.19 0.08
C ILE A 133 13.38 7.70 1.34
N LEU A 134 12.18 7.23 1.61
CA LEU A 134 11.42 7.60 2.81
C LEU A 134 12.14 7.18 4.09
N HIS A 135 12.76 6.01 4.10
CA HIS A 135 13.57 5.54 5.23
C HIS A 135 14.82 6.39 5.44
N LEU A 136 15.58 6.65 4.38
CA LEU A 136 16.81 7.45 4.44
C LEU A 136 16.53 8.90 4.82
N SER A 137 15.36 9.44 4.42
CA SER A 137 14.91 10.78 4.83
C SER A 137 14.40 10.84 6.28
N LYS A 138 14.48 9.72 7.03
CA LYS A 138 13.96 9.56 8.40
C LYS A 138 12.46 9.80 8.55
N GLN A 139 11.71 9.75 7.45
CA GLN A 139 10.27 9.90 7.46
C GLN A 139 9.54 8.58 7.80
N SER A 140 10.20 7.45 7.64
CA SER A 140 9.66 6.14 8.02
C SER A 140 10.74 5.21 8.56
N GLY A 141 10.38 4.35 9.52
CA GLY A 141 11.17 3.19 9.91
C GLY A 141 10.77 1.99 9.06
N LEU A 142 11.71 1.40 8.32
CA LEU A 142 11.50 0.12 7.64
C LEU A 142 12.09 -0.99 8.49
N CYS A 143 11.27 -1.96 8.87
CA CYS A 143 11.70 -3.21 9.48
C CYS A 143 11.53 -4.32 8.43
N THR A 144 12.64 -4.81 7.93
CA THR A 144 12.70 -5.94 6.96
C THR A 144 12.96 -7.25 7.68
#